data_23c36c158440e0e175828e2091d07a88
#
_entry.id   23c36c158440e0e175828e2091d07a88
#
_cell.length_a   1.000
_cell.length_b   1.000
_cell.length_c   1.000
_cell.angle_alpha   90.00
_cell.angle_beta   90.00
_cell.angle_gamma   90.00
#
_symmetry.space_group_name_H-M   'P 1'
#
loop_
_entity.id
_entity.type
_entity.pdbx_description
1 polymer ?
#
loop_
_entity_poly.entity_id
_entity_poly.type
_entity_poly.pdbx_seq_one_letter_code
_entity_poly.pdbx_strand_id
1 'polypeptide(L)'
;MKLLLLFVMVFPLSLEPRAASCVCVKEPNPSEAKTKADRRRAFDESVAVFTGEVIALDGFTVKIKLHKRWKGDDAREVILSTGAVPGHDGTPIPKECSYHFRLGEQYLVYAYRVAGKLMADTCSAFPIREAAAEEKGLDEIKRHEIVEQSSAGAPRHFPGGAKSNNGMHPTPRHEASHDN
;
A
#
# COMPACT_ATOMS: atom_id res chain seq x y z
N MET A 1 -48.50 -34.55 44.88
CA MET A 1 -47.93 -33.35 44.23
C MET A 1 -46.51 -33.68 43.88
N LYS A 2 -46.25 -33.95 42.57
CA LYS A 2 -44.93 -34.27 42.04
C LYS A 2 -44.30 -32.98 41.52
N LEU A 3 -43.25 -32.48 42.22
CA LEU A 3 -42.48 -31.32 41.81
C LEU A 3 -41.49 -31.74 40.73
N LEU A 4 -41.75 -31.37 39.46
CA LEU A 4 -40.91 -31.65 38.31
C LEU A 4 -39.83 -30.56 38.25
N LEU A 5 -38.63 -30.89 38.71
CA LEU A 5 -37.45 -30.04 38.58
C LEU A 5 -36.93 -30.08 37.13
N LEU A 6 -37.24 -29.04 36.38
CA LEU A 6 -36.69 -28.78 35.05
C LEU A 6 -35.25 -28.30 35.21
N PHE A 7 -34.30 -29.20 35.01
CA PHE A 7 -32.86 -28.90 34.96
C PHE A 7 -32.55 -28.32 33.57
N VAL A 8 -32.58 -27.00 33.45
CA VAL A 8 -32.13 -26.31 32.25
C VAL A 8 -30.62 -26.38 32.21
N MET A 9 -30.06 -27.32 31.45
CA MET A 9 -28.64 -27.38 31.09
C MET A 9 -28.31 -26.19 30.23
N VAL A 10 -27.80 -25.11 30.82
CA VAL A 10 -27.16 -24.01 30.12
C VAL A 10 -25.79 -24.52 29.64
N PHE A 11 -25.75 -24.92 28.38
CA PHE A 11 -24.49 -25.23 27.70
C PHE A 11 -23.77 -23.89 27.47
N PRO A 12 -22.61 -23.62 28.08
CA PRO A 12 -21.82 -22.46 27.70
C PRO A 12 -21.30 -22.72 26.28
N LEU A 13 -21.80 -21.99 25.29
CA LEU A 13 -21.13 -21.88 24.00
C LEU A 13 -19.79 -21.19 24.26
N SER A 14 -18.75 -21.99 24.44
CA SER A 14 -17.39 -21.52 24.42
C SER A 14 -17.10 -21.04 22.98
N LEU A 15 -17.28 -19.74 22.74
CA LEU A 15 -16.67 -19.10 21.59
C LEU A 15 -15.15 -19.10 21.85
N GLU A 16 -14.47 -20.17 21.44
CA GLU A 16 -13.02 -20.14 21.36
C GLU A 16 -12.62 -19.09 20.34
N PRO A 17 -11.86 -18.06 20.74
CA PRO A 17 -11.31 -17.12 19.76
C PRO A 17 -10.38 -17.92 18.86
N ARG A 18 -10.78 -18.12 17.60
CA ARG A 18 -9.89 -18.68 16.60
C ARG A 18 -8.70 -17.74 16.49
N ALA A 19 -7.54 -18.19 16.91
CA ALA A 19 -6.28 -17.55 16.63
C ALA A 19 -6.19 -17.36 15.11
N ALA A 20 -6.19 -16.12 14.67
CA ALA A 20 -6.04 -15.79 13.24
C ALA A 20 -4.59 -16.05 12.87
N SER A 21 -4.28 -17.26 12.43
CA SER A 21 -2.97 -17.60 11.90
C SER A 21 -2.71 -16.80 10.63
N CYS A 22 -1.61 -16.04 10.58
CA CYS A 22 -1.17 -15.35 9.37
C CYS A 22 -0.66 -16.35 8.35
N VAL A 23 -1.56 -16.76 7.47
CA VAL A 23 -1.21 -17.58 6.32
C VAL A 23 -1.15 -16.68 5.09
N CYS A 24 0.06 -16.46 4.55
CA CYS A 24 0.20 -15.86 3.23
C CYS A 24 -0.27 -16.87 2.19
N VAL A 25 -1.49 -16.72 1.72
CA VAL A 25 -2.05 -17.62 0.71
C VAL A 25 -1.31 -17.39 -0.60
N LYS A 26 -0.30 -18.23 -0.87
CA LYS A 26 0.31 -18.32 -2.19
C LYS A 26 -0.24 -19.57 -2.88
N GLU A 27 -0.80 -19.38 -4.05
CA GLU A 27 -1.20 -20.50 -4.89
C GLU A 27 0.04 -21.28 -5.33
N PRO A 28 0.07 -22.63 -5.18
CA PRO A 28 1.16 -23.42 -5.72
C PRO A 28 1.12 -23.34 -7.24
N ASN A 29 2.22 -22.92 -7.87
CA ASN A 29 2.38 -22.76 -9.33
C ASN A 29 1.37 -21.80 -9.98
N PRO A 30 1.34 -20.52 -9.59
CA PRO A 30 0.46 -19.54 -10.23
C PRO A 30 0.91 -19.32 -11.68
N SER A 31 -0.03 -19.08 -12.61
CA SER A 31 0.32 -18.66 -13.95
C SER A 31 1.06 -17.32 -13.92
N GLU A 32 1.88 -17.04 -14.96
CA GLU A 32 2.58 -15.77 -15.05
C GLU A 32 1.62 -14.56 -15.04
N ALA A 33 0.50 -14.68 -15.74
CA ALA A 33 -0.55 -13.66 -15.76
C ALA A 33 -1.12 -13.39 -14.35
N LYS A 34 -1.36 -14.46 -13.57
CA LYS A 34 -1.85 -14.34 -12.19
C LYS A 34 -0.79 -13.68 -11.29
N THR A 35 0.47 -14.11 -11.40
CA THR A 35 1.57 -13.52 -10.63
C THR A 35 1.71 -12.03 -10.92
N LYS A 36 1.59 -11.61 -12.18
CA LYS A 36 1.63 -10.21 -12.59
C LYS A 36 0.44 -9.42 -12.02
N ALA A 37 -0.76 -10.00 -12.06
CA ALA A 37 -1.96 -9.37 -11.52
C ALA A 37 -1.89 -9.22 -9.99
N ASP A 38 -1.43 -10.24 -9.28
CA ASP A 38 -1.28 -10.21 -7.81
C ASP A 38 -0.23 -9.20 -7.39
N ARG A 39 0.90 -9.10 -8.09
CA ARG A 39 1.93 -8.07 -7.87
C ARG A 39 1.37 -6.67 -8.11
N ARG A 40 0.64 -6.46 -9.20
CA ARG A 40 0.03 -5.17 -9.50
C ARG A 40 -0.94 -4.77 -8.39
N ARG A 41 -1.80 -5.67 -7.94
CA ARG A 41 -2.72 -5.43 -6.83
C ARG A 41 -1.96 -5.08 -5.54
N ALA A 42 -0.95 -5.87 -5.16
CA ALA A 42 -0.13 -5.57 -3.98
C ALA A 42 0.55 -4.20 -4.07
N PHE A 43 1.04 -3.83 -5.26
CA PHE A 43 1.62 -2.51 -5.51
C PHE A 43 0.57 -1.41 -5.35
N ASP A 44 -0.63 -1.57 -5.91
CA ASP A 44 -1.70 -0.56 -5.87
C ASP A 44 -2.23 -0.35 -4.44
N GLU A 45 -2.38 -1.41 -3.67
CA GLU A 45 -2.87 -1.40 -2.28
C GLU A 45 -1.82 -0.86 -1.28
N SER A 46 -0.52 -0.91 -1.63
CA SER A 46 0.54 -0.42 -0.76
C SER A 46 0.64 1.10 -0.78
N VAL A 47 1.01 1.69 0.35
CA VAL A 47 1.32 3.13 0.48
C VAL A 47 2.75 3.42 0.02
N ALA A 48 3.68 2.50 0.28
CA ALA A 48 5.07 2.58 -0.17
C ALA A 48 5.58 1.20 -0.59
N VAL A 49 6.42 1.16 -1.64
CA VAL A 49 7.11 -0.05 -2.11
C VAL A 49 8.57 0.29 -2.36
N PHE A 50 9.46 -0.40 -1.67
CA PHE A 50 10.88 -0.09 -1.68
C PHE A 50 11.75 -1.28 -1.29
N THR A 51 13.03 -1.21 -1.63
CA THR A 51 14.08 -2.01 -0.99
C THR A 51 14.94 -1.16 -0.08
N GLY A 52 15.46 -1.77 0.99
CA GLY A 52 16.33 -1.08 1.92
C GLY A 52 16.94 -1.99 2.96
N GLU A 53 17.92 -1.44 3.69
CA GLU A 53 18.65 -2.09 4.75
C GLU A 53 18.14 -1.65 6.11
N VAL A 54 17.96 -2.59 7.02
CA VAL A 54 17.57 -2.32 8.40
C VAL A 54 18.77 -1.73 9.15
N ILE A 55 18.66 -0.47 9.56
CA ILE A 55 19.70 0.26 10.27
C ILE A 55 19.45 0.45 11.77
N ALA A 56 18.20 0.22 12.24
CA ALA A 56 17.86 0.23 13.66
C ALA A 56 16.62 -0.60 13.94
N LEU A 57 16.56 -1.19 15.14
CA LEU A 57 15.44 -1.96 15.69
C LEU A 57 15.31 -1.63 17.17
N ASP A 58 14.09 -1.31 17.63
CA ASP A 58 13.76 -1.12 19.04
C ASP A 58 12.68 -2.09 19.55
N GLY A 59 12.29 -3.06 18.72
CA GLY A 59 11.23 -4.02 19.02
C GLY A 59 9.83 -3.53 18.66
N PHE A 60 9.55 -2.22 18.68
CA PHE A 60 8.29 -1.62 18.27
C PHE A 60 8.35 -1.01 16.88
N THR A 61 9.55 -0.55 16.50
CA THR A 61 9.80 0.06 15.20
C THR A 61 11.04 -0.54 14.55
N VAL A 62 11.07 -0.47 13.23
CA VAL A 62 12.23 -0.76 12.41
C VAL A 62 12.53 0.45 11.52
N LYS A 63 13.79 0.89 11.56
CA LYS A 63 14.29 1.95 10.69
C LYS A 63 15.04 1.35 9.53
N ILE A 64 14.62 1.70 8.31
CA ILE A 64 15.17 1.17 7.06
C ILE A 64 15.76 2.31 6.25
N LYS A 65 17.03 2.16 5.85
CA LYS A 65 17.70 3.02 4.86
C LYS A 65 17.34 2.53 3.46
N LEU A 66 16.71 3.40 2.65
CA LEU A 66 16.21 3.04 1.34
C LEU A 66 17.35 2.94 0.32
N HIS A 67 17.31 1.89 -0.50
CA HIS A 67 18.20 1.69 -1.64
C HIS A 67 17.48 1.98 -2.96
N LYS A 68 16.27 1.46 -3.11
CA LYS A 68 15.43 1.64 -4.30
C LYS A 68 13.97 1.81 -3.90
N ARG A 69 13.25 2.63 -4.61
CA ARG A 69 11.83 2.90 -4.35
C ARG A 69 11.04 2.91 -5.65
N TRP A 70 9.89 2.24 -5.62
CA TRP A 70 8.91 2.24 -6.70
C TRP A 70 7.68 3.09 -6.37
N LYS A 71 7.33 3.21 -5.08
CA LYS A 71 6.15 3.96 -4.61
C LYS A 71 6.42 4.58 -3.24
N GLY A 72 5.79 5.72 -2.93
CA GLY A 72 5.90 6.43 -1.66
C GLY A 72 6.70 7.73 -1.75
N ASP A 73 6.90 8.37 -0.59
CA ASP A 73 7.55 9.68 -0.46
C ASP A 73 9.05 9.62 -0.76
N ASP A 74 9.64 10.78 -1.12
CA ASP A 74 11.07 10.89 -1.43
C ASP A 74 11.93 11.00 -0.17
N ALA A 75 11.85 9.97 0.68
CA ALA A 75 12.66 9.87 1.90
C ALA A 75 13.86 8.95 1.67
N ARG A 76 14.95 9.22 2.39
CA ARG A 76 16.14 8.34 2.41
C ARG A 76 16.01 7.21 3.41
N GLU A 77 15.18 7.40 4.41
CA GLU A 77 14.92 6.46 5.49
C GLU A 77 13.43 6.40 5.78
N VAL A 78 12.98 5.24 6.20
CA VAL A 78 11.58 5.02 6.59
C VAL A 78 11.54 4.31 7.93
N ILE A 79 10.52 4.64 8.73
CA ILE A 79 10.25 3.96 9.98
C ILE A 79 8.94 3.17 9.81
N LEU A 80 9.01 1.86 10.03
CA LEU A 80 7.87 0.98 10.07
C LEU A 80 7.57 0.59 11.52
N SER A 81 6.30 0.45 11.86
CA SER A 81 5.89 -0.23 13.08
C SER A 81 6.00 -1.74 12.89
N THR A 82 6.57 -2.44 13.86
CA THR A 82 6.62 -3.91 13.87
C THR A 82 5.25 -4.55 14.18
N GLY A 83 4.28 -3.73 14.63
CA GLY A 83 2.99 -4.23 15.10
C GLY A 83 3.04 -4.84 16.49
N ALA A 84 4.21 -4.88 17.14
CA ALA A 84 4.34 -5.32 18.53
C ALA A 84 3.52 -4.44 19.48
N VAL A 85 3.01 -5.05 20.54
CA VAL A 85 2.31 -4.36 21.63
C VAL A 85 3.15 -4.39 22.90
N PRO A 86 3.05 -3.38 23.77
CA PRO A 86 3.78 -3.42 25.04
C PRO A 86 3.25 -4.51 25.95
N GLY A 87 4.14 -5.32 26.50
CA GLY A 87 3.86 -6.23 27.60
C GLY A 87 3.71 -5.50 28.93
N HIS A 88 3.46 -6.24 30.00
CA HIS A 88 3.30 -5.71 31.35
C HIS A 88 4.53 -4.95 31.87
N ASP A 89 5.69 -5.36 31.44
CA ASP A 89 7.00 -4.80 31.76
C ASP A 89 7.52 -3.80 30.69
N GLY A 90 6.68 -3.48 29.70
CA GLY A 90 7.05 -2.61 28.59
C GLY A 90 7.84 -3.30 27.47
N THR A 91 8.12 -4.60 27.59
CA THR A 91 8.78 -5.35 26.50
C THR A 91 7.88 -5.50 25.28
N PRO A 92 8.42 -5.48 24.04
CA PRO A 92 7.63 -5.66 22.85
C PRO A 92 7.17 -7.12 22.71
N ILE A 93 5.85 -7.32 22.67
CA ILE A 93 5.23 -8.61 22.36
C ILE A 93 4.83 -8.62 20.89
N PRO A 94 5.46 -9.42 20.03
CA PRO A 94 5.09 -9.50 18.62
C PRO A 94 3.69 -10.09 18.45
N LYS A 95 2.92 -9.56 17.51
CA LYS A 95 1.66 -10.17 17.07
C LYS A 95 1.94 -11.24 16.02
N GLU A 96 0.99 -12.14 15.82
CA GLU A 96 1.11 -13.30 14.93
C GLU A 96 1.57 -12.96 13.51
N CYS A 97 1.20 -11.79 12.99
CA CYS A 97 1.57 -11.35 11.64
C CYS A 97 2.80 -10.44 11.59
N SER A 98 3.45 -10.19 12.72
CA SER A 98 4.64 -9.32 12.75
C SER A 98 5.78 -9.91 11.95
N TYR A 99 6.37 -9.10 11.05
CA TYR A 99 7.58 -9.51 10.36
C TYR A 99 8.81 -9.36 11.27
N HIS A 100 9.68 -10.37 11.26
CA HIS A 100 10.92 -10.35 12.05
C HIS A 100 12.08 -9.83 11.22
N PHE A 101 12.23 -8.52 11.22
CA PHE A 101 13.38 -7.86 10.60
C PHE A 101 14.67 -8.14 11.37
N ARG A 102 15.79 -8.13 10.67
CA ARG A 102 17.12 -8.31 11.26
C ARG A 102 18.01 -7.13 10.90
N LEU A 103 18.77 -6.65 11.88
CA LEU A 103 19.70 -5.53 11.70
C LEU A 103 20.74 -5.88 10.63
N GLY A 104 21.01 -4.95 9.71
CA GLY A 104 21.97 -5.10 8.61
C GLY A 104 21.45 -5.93 7.43
N GLU A 105 20.29 -6.57 7.53
CA GLU A 105 19.71 -7.30 6.41
C GLU A 105 18.89 -6.37 5.50
N GLN A 106 18.81 -6.76 4.23
CA GLN A 106 18.07 -6.01 3.20
C GLN A 106 16.76 -6.72 2.85
N TYR A 107 15.73 -5.92 2.64
CA TYR A 107 14.38 -6.39 2.36
C TYR A 107 13.73 -5.61 1.23
N LEU A 108 12.89 -6.30 0.46
CA LEU A 108 11.82 -5.70 -0.35
C LEU A 108 10.58 -5.61 0.54
N VAL A 109 9.97 -4.43 0.59
CA VAL A 109 8.83 -4.16 1.47
C VAL A 109 7.69 -3.51 0.68
N TYR A 110 6.51 -4.09 0.81
CA TYR A 110 5.22 -3.49 0.46
C TYR A 110 4.60 -2.96 1.74
N ALA A 111 4.75 -1.67 2.01
CA ALA A 111 4.28 -1.07 3.24
C ALA A 111 2.85 -0.54 3.09
N TYR A 112 2.03 -0.77 4.11
CA TYR A 112 0.66 -0.28 4.22
C TYR A 112 0.49 0.56 5.47
N ARG A 113 -0.65 1.24 5.64
CA ARG A 113 -0.90 2.15 6.76
C ARG A 113 -2.02 1.63 7.66
N VAL A 114 -1.72 1.50 8.95
CA VAL A 114 -2.70 1.14 9.98
C VAL A 114 -2.63 2.16 11.09
N ALA A 115 -3.75 2.77 11.44
CA ALA A 115 -3.85 3.80 12.48
C ALA A 115 -2.76 4.90 12.36
N GLY A 116 -2.50 5.35 11.13
CA GLY A 116 -1.51 6.39 10.83
C GLY A 116 -0.06 5.91 10.78
N LYS A 117 0.26 4.71 11.22
CA LYS A 117 1.61 4.13 11.22
C LYS A 117 1.84 3.31 9.95
N LEU A 118 3.05 3.42 9.39
CA LEU A 118 3.50 2.57 8.29
C LEU A 118 3.90 1.20 8.84
N MET A 119 3.45 0.13 8.21
CA MET A 119 3.64 -1.24 8.67
C MET A 119 3.97 -2.17 7.51
N ALA A 120 4.61 -3.29 7.83
CA ALA A 120 4.74 -4.45 6.97
C ALA A 120 4.56 -5.71 7.82
N ASP A 121 4.09 -6.78 7.20
CA ASP A 121 3.85 -8.08 7.82
C ASP A 121 4.58 -9.21 7.09
N THR A 122 4.37 -10.43 7.53
CA THR A 122 4.99 -11.64 6.96
C THR A 122 4.62 -11.89 5.49
N CYS A 123 3.56 -11.27 4.98
CA CYS A 123 3.12 -11.41 3.59
C CYS A 123 3.59 -10.26 2.70
N SER A 124 4.08 -9.19 3.28
CA SER A 124 4.41 -7.94 2.59
C SER A 124 5.88 -7.53 2.68
N ALA A 125 6.72 -8.30 3.39
CA ALA A 125 8.16 -8.11 3.44
C ALA A 125 8.91 -9.39 3.04
N PHE A 126 9.98 -9.25 2.25
CA PHE A 126 10.75 -10.36 1.70
C PHE A 126 12.25 -10.07 1.81
N PRO A 127 13.09 -11.04 2.25
CA PRO A 127 14.53 -10.89 2.15
C PRO A 127 14.94 -10.62 0.71
N ILE A 128 15.88 -9.69 0.49
CA ILE A 128 16.27 -9.26 -0.87
C ILE A 128 16.75 -10.42 -1.76
N ARG A 129 17.41 -11.42 -1.17
CA ARG A 129 17.86 -12.63 -1.88
C ARG A 129 16.73 -13.44 -2.52
N GLU A 130 15.49 -13.26 -2.04
CA GLU A 130 14.29 -13.95 -2.52
C GLU A 130 13.43 -13.05 -3.42
N ALA A 131 13.81 -11.77 -3.56
CA ALA A 131 12.98 -10.74 -4.18
C ALA A 131 13.34 -10.40 -5.64
N ALA A 132 14.37 -11.01 -6.25
CA ALA A 132 14.86 -10.62 -7.57
C ALA A 132 13.79 -10.65 -8.69
N ALA A 133 12.94 -11.67 -8.70
CA ALA A 133 11.84 -11.76 -9.67
C ALA A 133 10.76 -10.71 -9.41
N GLU A 134 10.55 -10.37 -8.14
CA GLU A 134 9.60 -9.36 -7.71
C GLU A 134 10.06 -7.95 -8.09
N GLU A 135 11.34 -7.63 -7.85
CA GLU A 135 11.95 -6.37 -8.26
C GLU A 135 11.83 -6.11 -9.76
N LYS A 136 12.13 -7.16 -10.58
CA LYS A 136 11.97 -7.07 -12.04
C LYS A 136 10.53 -6.71 -12.44
N GLY A 137 9.55 -7.36 -11.83
CA GLY A 137 8.14 -7.07 -12.10
C GLY A 137 7.71 -5.68 -11.64
N LEU A 138 8.27 -5.17 -10.54
CA LEU A 138 8.05 -3.80 -10.08
C LEU A 138 8.64 -2.76 -11.05
N ASP A 139 9.82 -3.04 -11.62
CA ASP A 139 10.44 -2.18 -12.64
C ASP A 139 9.57 -2.11 -13.91
N GLU A 140 8.91 -3.21 -14.27
CA GLU A 140 7.95 -3.23 -15.38
C GLU A 140 6.73 -2.36 -15.08
N ILE A 141 6.14 -2.50 -13.89
CA ILE A 141 5.00 -1.67 -13.45
C ILE A 141 5.37 -0.18 -13.53
N LYS A 142 6.51 0.20 -12.95
CA LYS A 142 6.95 1.60 -12.94
C LYS A 142 7.19 2.17 -14.33
N ARG A 143 7.75 1.37 -15.22
CA ARG A 143 7.97 1.76 -16.62
C ARG A 143 6.65 2.03 -17.34
N HIS A 144 5.63 1.19 -17.13
CA HIS A 144 4.30 1.39 -17.71
C HIS A 144 3.66 2.69 -17.21
N GLU A 145 3.72 2.98 -15.91
CA GLU A 145 3.17 4.22 -15.35
C GLU A 145 3.81 5.48 -15.97
N ILE A 146 5.13 5.47 -16.17
CA ILE A 146 5.84 6.60 -16.79
C ILE A 146 5.38 6.80 -18.23
N VAL A 147 5.20 5.74 -19.00
CA VAL A 147 4.74 5.81 -20.40
C VAL A 147 3.30 6.34 -20.48
N GLU A 148 2.41 5.87 -19.63
CA GLU A 148 1.02 6.33 -19.58
C GLU A 148 0.93 7.82 -19.22
N GLN A 149 1.69 8.28 -18.23
CA GLN A 149 1.74 9.70 -17.85
C GLN A 149 2.28 10.57 -18.97
N SER A 150 3.31 10.11 -19.69
CA SER A 150 3.88 10.84 -20.81
C SER A 150 2.91 10.95 -21.99
N SER A 151 2.11 9.93 -22.25
CA SER A 151 1.12 9.92 -23.32
C SER A 151 -0.12 10.77 -23.00
N ALA A 152 -0.52 10.85 -21.73
CA ALA A 152 -1.66 11.64 -21.28
C ALA A 152 -1.37 13.16 -21.31
N GLY A 153 -0.09 13.57 -21.22
CA GLY A 153 0.34 14.97 -21.29
C GLY A 153 0.55 15.53 -22.69
N ALA A 154 0.47 14.72 -23.76
CA ALA A 154 0.61 15.19 -25.11
C ALA A 154 -0.62 16.03 -25.50
N PRO A 155 -0.48 17.31 -25.90
CA PRO A 155 -1.61 18.12 -26.38
C PRO A 155 -2.20 17.42 -27.60
N ARG A 156 -3.49 17.08 -27.53
CA ARG A 156 -4.22 16.56 -28.71
C ARG A 156 -4.17 17.63 -29.78
N HIS A 157 -3.31 17.45 -30.77
CA HIS A 157 -3.30 18.27 -31.97
C HIS A 157 -4.62 18.00 -32.69
N PHE A 158 -5.60 18.88 -32.50
CA PHE A 158 -6.82 18.87 -33.31
C PHE A 158 -6.41 19.26 -34.75
N PRO A 159 -6.55 18.38 -35.73
CA PRO A 159 -6.35 18.77 -37.12
C PRO A 159 -7.41 19.82 -37.48
N GLY A 160 -6.92 20.98 -37.84
CA GLY A 160 -7.54 22.19 -38.28
C GLY A 160 -9.04 22.17 -38.56
N GLY A 161 -9.79 22.89 -37.73
CA GLY A 161 -11.10 23.36 -38.08
C GLY A 161 -11.01 24.35 -39.25
N ALA A 162 -11.72 24.05 -40.32
CA ALA A 162 -11.85 24.84 -41.53
C ALA A 162 -12.20 26.30 -41.21
N LYS A 163 -11.54 27.21 -41.92
CA LYS A 163 -11.84 28.63 -41.99
C LYS A 163 -13.30 28.81 -42.39
N SER A 164 -14.15 29.34 -41.51
CA SER A 164 -15.39 29.99 -41.89
C SER A 164 -15.17 31.50 -41.83
N ASN A 165 -14.92 32.09 -43.00
CA ASN A 165 -15.09 33.49 -43.23
C ASN A 165 -16.60 33.78 -43.23
N ASN A 166 -17.08 34.64 -42.35
CA ASN A 166 -18.20 35.52 -42.66
C ASN A 166 -18.21 36.70 -41.67
N GLY A 167 -17.90 37.86 -42.21
CA GLY A 167 -18.81 39.01 -42.39
C GLY A 167 -18.97 39.86 -41.12
N MET A 168 -18.15 40.88 -41.08
CA MET A 168 -18.51 42.30 -40.88
C MET A 168 -19.89 42.60 -40.26
N HIS A 169 -19.94 43.25 -39.10
CA HIS A 169 -20.66 44.53 -38.94
C HIS A 169 -20.29 45.22 -37.61
N PRO A 170 -20.28 46.59 -37.58
CA PRO A 170 -19.67 47.37 -36.54
C PRO A 170 -20.69 47.91 -35.49
N THR A 171 -20.13 48.23 -34.34
CA THR A 171 -20.53 49.16 -33.26
C THR A 171 -21.91 49.83 -33.26
N PRO A 172 -22.49 50.21 -32.06
CA PRO A 172 -21.98 51.39 -31.37
C PRO A 172 -21.93 51.33 -29.82
N ARG A 173 -21.05 52.15 -29.33
CA ARG A 173 -20.89 52.91 -28.10
C ARG A 173 -22.17 53.20 -27.32
N HIS A 174 -22.18 52.94 -26.00
CA HIS A 174 -22.85 53.78 -25.02
C HIS A 174 -22.08 53.86 -23.72
N GLU A 175 -21.85 55.12 -23.38
CA GLU A 175 -21.29 55.65 -22.16
C GLU A 175 -22.26 55.55 -20.99
N ALA A 176 -21.66 55.94 -19.85
CA ALA A 176 -22.22 56.44 -18.60
C ALA A 176 -22.34 55.41 -17.49
N SER A 177 -21.51 55.49 -16.45
CA SER A 177 -21.45 56.54 -15.40
C SER A 177 -22.32 56.21 -14.19
N HIS A 178 -21.71 56.43 -13.06
CA HIS A 178 -22.18 56.69 -11.69
C HIS A 178 -22.13 55.53 -10.67
N ASP A 179 -21.20 55.75 -9.77
CA ASP A 179 -21.35 56.14 -8.34
C ASP A 179 -22.13 55.15 -7.42
N ASN A 180 -21.48 54.56 -6.49
CA ASN A 180 -21.41 54.84 -5.04
C ASN A 180 -20.55 53.81 -4.33
#